data_93ae45a0f0860bacb1f2962949a5abcf
#
_entry.id   93ae45a0f0860bacb1f2962949a5abcf
#
_cell.length_a   1.000
_cell.length_b   1.000
_cell.length_c   1.000
_cell.angle_alpha   90.00
_cell.angle_beta   90.00
_cell.angle_gamma   90.00
#
_symmetry.space_group_name_H-M   'P 1'
#
loop_
_entity.id
_entity.type
_entity.pdbx_description
1 polymer ?
#
loop_
_entity_poly.entity_id
_entity_poly.type
_entity_poly.pdbx_seq_one_letter_code
_entity_poly.pdbx_strand_id
1 'polypeptide(L)'
;MRVFHGLVNYGTQAGLLAKGLREAGVSAFSVVQADVFHRLIDLDLRYGTSNNVIIRQIQRMWIKFSSFFKYNVFHFYFGETLWPFNLDLYLYKLCGKKVVMEYLGTDCNLWLGLNGVDWRGRFVDRVKIIKKLRLQSKLCHKQLVCAPKYYEFVDNSVVLPLALDLSDYEYTPLPNKPVLTFVHCPTNRAAKKSDYIEQALQKLHNEGYRFNYKCVTNVTHVQLKEEYKSADVVIDQLNTWYGTVSVEAMALGRPVICSYYPHMCHYDERFEHLPIINADIYNIYNVIKDILDGKYDLQKISIESREFAIKAHNLKSVVNQLIKIYESL
;
A
#
# COMPACT_ATOMS: atom_id res chain seq x y z
N MET A 1 -4.10 18.64 -18.64
CA MET A 1 -3.73 18.42 -17.22
C MET A 1 -2.27 17.99 -17.14
N ARG A 2 -1.48 18.54 -16.20
CA ARG A 2 -0.08 18.15 -15.96
C ARG A 2 0.07 17.89 -14.47
N VAL A 3 0.41 16.65 -14.11
CA VAL A 3 0.36 16.15 -12.74
C VAL A 3 1.78 15.90 -12.21
N PHE A 4 2.05 16.36 -11.00
CA PHE A 4 3.25 16.07 -10.22
C PHE A 4 2.91 15.07 -9.12
N HIS A 5 3.59 13.94 -9.07
CA HIS A 5 3.51 12.94 -8.01
C HIS A 5 4.76 12.99 -7.12
N GLY A 6 4.61 13.06 -5.84
CA GLY A 6 5.75 13.04 -4.89
C GLY A 6 5.34 13.28 -3.43
N LEU A 7 6.23 13.17 -2.48
CA LEU A 7 7.67 12.85 -2.49
C LEU A 7 7.98 11.45 -1.93
N VAL A 8 6.94 10.65 -1.69
CA VAL A 8 7.05 9.30 -1.12
C VAL A 8 6.53 8.29 -2.15
N ASN A 9 7.26 7.18 -2.32
CA ASN A 9 6.87 6.09 -3.23
C ASN A 9 6.53 4.83 -2.42
N TYR A 10 5.42 4.87 -1.67
CA TYR A 10 4.94 3.71 -0.92
C TYR A 10 4.43 2.63 -1.88
N GLY A 11 4.94 1.40 -1.74
CA GLY A 11 4.48 0.26 -2.56
C GLY A 11 4.48 0.56 -4.07
N THR A 12 5.42 1.38 -4.56
CA THR A 12 5.54 1.80 -5.97
C THR A 12 4.42 2.74 -6.45
N GLN A 13 3.49 3.17 -5.59
CA GLN A 13 2.27 3.86 -6.01
C GLN A 13 2.54 5.16 -6.78
N ALA A 14 3.44 6.03 -6.32
CA ALA A 14 3.72 7.30 -6.99
C ALA A 14 4.21 7.10 -8.44
N GLY A 15 5.15 6.17 -8.64
CA GLY A 15 5.69 5.87 -9.97
C GLY A 15 4.68 5.14 -10.87
N LEU A 16 3.95 4.18 -10.28
CA LEU A 16 2.98 3.36 -11.01
C LEU A 16 1.79 4.19 -11.48
N LEU A 17 1.24 5.05 -10.62
CA LEU A 17 0.14 5.96 -10.99
C LEU A 17 0.59 6.98 -12.04
N ALA A 18 1.82 7.52 -11.92
CA ALA A 18 2.36 8.42 -12.94
C ALA A 18 2.54 7.71 -14.30
N LYS A 19 3.02 6.44 -14.31
CA LYS A 19 3.09 5.59 -15.51
C LYS A 19 1.70 5.41 -16.12
N GLY A 20 0.72 4.95 -15.34
CA GLY A 20 -0.64 4.69 -15.82
C GLY A 20 -1.36 5.95 -16.33
N LEU A 21 -1.13 7.11 -15.71
CA LEU A 21 -1.64 8.40 -16.20
C LEU A 21 -1.08 8.75 -17.58
N ARG A 22 0.23 8.54 -17.81
CA ARG A 22 0.85 8.75 -19.13
C ARG A 22 0.28 7.81 -20.18
N GLU A 23 0.06 6.55 -19.84
CA GLU A 23 -0.58 5.57 -20.72
C GLU A 23 -2.03 5.97 -21.07
N ALA A 24 -2.71 6.67 -20.16
CA ALA A 24 -4.04 7.24 -20.40
C ALA A 24 -4.01 8.64 -21.08
N GLY A 25 -2.86 9.11 -21.57
CA GLY A 25 -2.72 10.39 -22.26
C GLY A 25 -2.59 11.62 -21.35
N VAL A 26 -2.44 11.44 -20.04
CA VAL A 26 -2.26 12.53 -19.09
C VAL A 26 -0.77 12.76 -18.81
N SER A 27 -0.29 13.98 -18.95
CA SER A 27 1.09 14.31 -18.60
C SER A 27 1.31 14.19 -17.09
N ALA A 28 2.13 13.25 -16.67
CA ALA A 28 2.44 12.98 -15.26
C ALA A 28 3.93 12.72 -15.06
N PHE A 29 4.45 13.11 -13.90
CA PHE A 29 5.85 12.93 -13.52
C PHE A 29 5.95 12.65 -12.03
N SER A 30 6.73 11.65 -11.67
CA SER A 30 6.90 11.20 -10.30
C SER A 30 8.29 11.49 -9.76
N VAL A 31 8.35 12.03 -8.54
CA VAL A 31 9.60 12.39 -7.86
C VAL A 31 9.57 11.86 -6.45
N VAL A 32 10.65 11.25 -6.00
CA VAL A 32 10.81 10.88 -4.60
C VAL A 32 12.00 11.56 -3.96
N GLN A 33 11.91 11.76 -2.65
CA GLN A 33 13.03 12.30 -1.88
C GLN A 33 14.15 11.28 -1.72
N ALA A 34 13.81 10.01 -1.54
CA ALA A 34 14.72 8.87 -1.57
C ALA A 34 13.92 7.56 -1.66
N ASP A 35 14.27 6.68 -2.57
CA ASP A 35 13.76 5.30 -2.60
C ASP A 35 14.92 4.31 -2.44
N VAL A 36 15.03 3.70 -1.26
CA VAL A 36 16.08 2.71 -0.95
C VAL A 36 15.86 1.36 -1.64
N PHE A 37 14.69 1.14 -2.22
CA PHE A 37 14.32 -0.11 -2.88
C PHE A 37 14.42 -0.02 -4.41
N HIS A 38 14.88 1.11 -4.96
CA HIS A 38 15.00 1.35 -6.41
C HIS A 38 13.74 0.98 -7.20
N ARG A 39 12.57 1.37 -6.69
CA ARG A 39 11.28 1.09 -7.31
C ARG A 39 11.04 1.99 -8.51
N LEU A 40 10.00 1.66 -9.28
CA LEU A 40 9.57 2.48 -10.42
C LEU A 40 9.29 3.93 -9.96
N ILE A 41 10.05 4.88 -10.52
CA ILE A 41 9.92 6.31 -10.29
C ILE A 41 10.67 7.06 -11.39
N ASP A 42 10.20 8.26 -11.78
CA ASP A 42 10.87 9.02 -12.84
C ASP A 42 12.12 9.73 -12.32
N LEU A 43 12.12 10.16 -11.05
CA LEU A 43 13.26 10.85 -10.45
C LEU A 43 13.41 10.57 -8.97
N ASP A 44 14.58 10.07 -8.56
CA ASP A 44 14.99 9.97 -7.16
C ASP A 44 15.97 11.10 -6.82
N LEU A 45 15.56 12.00 -5.91
CA LEU A 45 16.35 13.16 -5.51
C LEU A 45 17.57 12.81 -4.66
N ARG A 46 17.63 11.61 -4.07
CA ARG A 46 18.78 11.16 -3.28
C ARG A 46 19.98 10.87 -4.15
N TYR A 47 19.73 10.17 -5.25
CA TYR A 47 20.82 9.73 -6.12
C TYR A 47 21.19 10.77 -7.16
N GLY A 48 20.29 11.68 -7.53
CA GLY A 48 20.53 12.85 -8.36
C GLY A 48 21.39 12.56 -9.61
N THR A 49 21.53 13.53 -10.47
CA THR A 49 22.37 13.42 -11.68
C THR A 49 23.85 13.71 -11.41
N SER A 50 24.25 14.07 -10.18
CA SER A 50 25.63 14.45 -9.83
C SER A 50 26.07 13.86 -8.50
N ASN A 51 27.33 13.44 -8.43
CA ASN A 51 27.99 13.00 -7.19
C ASN A 51 28.32 14.17 -6.25
N ASN A 52 28.32 15.41 -6.75
CA ASN A 52 28.61 16.61 -5.95
C ASN A 52 27.38 16.98 -5.11
N VAL A 53 27.56 17.07 -3.79
CA VAL A 53 26.50 17.38 -2.83
C VAL A 53 25.87 18.75 -3.08
N ILE A 54 26.66 19.76 -3.42
CA ILE A 54 26.19 21.12 -3.69
C ILE A 54 25.31 21.13 -4.94
N ILE A 55 25.76 20.52 -6.02
CA ILE A 55 25.02 20.41 -7.26
C ILE A 55 23.68 19.67 -7.03
N ARG A 56 23.67 18.59 -6.26
CA ARG A 56 22.44 17.89 -5.88
C ARG A 56 21.46 18.78 -5.11
N GLN A 57 21.94 19.62 -4.20
CA GLN A 57 21.07 20.54 -3.45
C GLN A 57 20.48 21.60 -4.38
N ILE A 58 21.29 22.15 -5.27
CA ILE A 58 20.80 23.12 -6.29
C ILE A 58 19.75 22.45 -7.18
N GLN A 59 19.97 21.23 -7.66
CA GLN A 59 19.00 20.48 -8.47
C GLN A 59 17.71 20.22 -7.71
N ARG A 60 17.78 19.84 -6.42
CA ARG A 60 16.60 19.67 -5.57
C ARG A 60 15.79 20.97 -5.45
N MET A 61 16.46 22.07 -5.20
CA MET A 61 15.81 23.39 -5.13
C MET A 61 15.20 23.78 -6.46
N TRP A 62 15.91 23.56 -7.57
CA TRP A 62 15.42 23.83 -8.90
C TRP A 62 14.16 23.02 -9.24
N ILE A 63 14.14 21.72 -8.91
CA ILE A 63 12.96 20.86 -9.13
C ILE A 63 11.77 21.38 -8.32
N LYS A 64 11.96 21.71 -7.05
CA LYS A 64 10.91 22.28 -6.20
C LYS A 64 10.34 23.57 -6.77
N PHE A 65 11.19 24.45 -7.26
CA PHE A 65 10.79 25.73 -7.83
C PHE A 65 10.16 25.56 -9.22
N SER A 66 10.82 24.83 -10.11
CA SER A 66 10.36 24.66 -11.50
C SER A 66 9.05 23.86 -11.59
N SER A 67 8.82 22.91 -10.68
CA SER A 67 7.57 22.14 -10.63
C SER A 67 6.35 23.03 -10.44
N PHE A 68 6.47 24.10 -9.67
CA PHE A 68 5.38 25.08 -9.47
C PHE A 68 4.85 25.65 -10.78
N PHE A 69 5.74 25.98 -11.73
CA PHE A 69 5.35 26.54 -13.03
C PHE A 69 4.95 25.45 -14.04
N LYS A 70 5.52 24.25 -13.90
CA LYS A 70 5.37 23.16 -14.86
C LYS A 70 4.06 22.40 -14.69
N TYR A 71 3.56 22.23 -13.45
CA TYR A 71 2.41 21.38 -13.15
C TYR A 71 1.20 22.19 -12.66
N ASN A 72 -0.01 21.64 -12.92
CA ASN A 72 -1.28 22.24 -12.50
C ASN A 72 -1.87 21.47 -11.30
N VAL A 73 -1.61 20.15 -11.23
CA VAL A 73 -2.08 19.26 -10.18
C VAL A 73 -0.87 18.72 -9.43
N PHE A 74 -0.92 18.73 -8.10
CA PHE A 74 0.09 18.18 -7.22
C PHE A 74 -0.55 17.07 -6.40
N HIS A 75 -0.08 15.84 -6.57
CA HIS A 75 -0.51 14.69 -5.81
C HIS A 75 0.61 14.27 -4.84
N PHE A 76 0.39 14.51 -3.58
CA PHE A 76 1.33 14.23 -2.50
C PHE A 76 0.90 12.99 -1.72
N TYR A 77 1.89 12.34 -1.10
CA TYR A 77 1.73 11.10 -0.35
C TYR A 77 2.26 11.25 1.07
N PHE A 78 1.69 10.49 2.02
CA PHE A 78 2.14 10.45 3.41
C PHE A 78 2.12 11.80 4.13
N GLY A 79 1.27 12.70 3.68
CA GLY A 79 1.22 14.06 4.24
C GLY A 79 2.52 14.85 4.04
N GLU A 80 3.41 14.43 3.13
CA GLU A 80 4.65 15.12 2.80
C GLU A 80 4.47 15.99 1.56
N THR A 81 5.00 17.23 1.59
CA THR A 81 4.97 18.17 0.48
C THR A 81 6.37 18.67 0.12
N LEU A 82 6.48 19.50 -0.92
CA LEU A 82 7.79 19.98 -1.40
C LEU A 82 8.53 20.86 -0.39
N TRP A 83 7.81 21.57 0.48
CA TRP A 83 8.40 22.50 1.44
C TRP A 83 8.12 22.07 2.89
N PRO A 84 9.03 22.36 3.82
CA PRO A 84 8.81 22.08 5.23
C PRO A 84 7.51 22.71 5.75
N PHE A 85 6.90 22.08 6.73
CA PHE A 85 5.68 22.55 7.41
C PHE A 85 4.48 22.76 6.48
N ASN A 86 4.49 22.17 5.28
CA ASN A 86 3.47 22.31 4.25
C ASN A 86 3.23 23.80 3.79
N LEU A 87 4.25 24.63 3.83
CA LEU A 87 4.16 26.04 3.43
C LEU A 87 3.77 26.23 1.97
N ASP A 88 4.14 25.30 1.12
CA ASP A 88 3.79 25.28 -0.31
C ASP A 88 2.28 25.11 -0.55
N LEU A 89 1.54 24.49 0.38
CA LEU A 89 0.09 24.35 0.24
C LEU A 89 -0.64 25.71 0.22
N TYR A 90 -0.17 26.67 1.01
CA TYR A 90 -0.73 28.04 1.00
C TYR A 90 -0.48 28.71 -0.35
N LEU A 91 0.74 28.57 -0.89
CA LEU A 91 1.11 29.13 -2.18
C LEU A 91 0.31 28.47 -3.33
N TYR A 92 0.17 27.14 -3.30
CA TYR A 92 -0.63 26.41 -4.28
C TYR A 92 -2.09 26.87 -4.27
N LYS A 93 -2.69 26.99 -3.09
CA LYS A 93 -4.06 27.47 -2.95
C LYS A 93 -4.23 28.90 -3.47
N LEU A 94 -3.32 29.81 -3.12
CA LEU A 94 -3.34 31.21 -3.59
C LEU A 94 -3.21 31.30 -5.11
N CYS A 95 -2.38 30.45 -5.73
CA CYS A 95 -2.12 30.45 -7.17
C CYS A 95 -3.05 29.52 -7.98
N GLY A 96 -4.13 29.02 -7.38
CA GLY A 96 -5.12 28.18 -8.06
C GLY A 96 -4.59 26.81 -8.53
N LYS A 97 -3.46 26.33 -7.94
CA LYS A 97 -2.95 24.99 -8.20
C LYS A 97 -3.80 23.97 -7.46
N LYS A 98 -4.11 22.85 -8.10
CA LYS A 98 -4.89 21.78 -7.50
C LYS A 98 -3.99 20.85 -6.68
N VAL A 99 -4.40 20.55 -5.45
CA VAL A 99 -3.61 19.68 -4.54
C VAL A 99 -4.47 18.51 -4.07
N VAL A 100 -3.93 17.33 -4.24
CA VAL A 100 -4.47 16.07 -3.72
C VAL A 100 -3.47 15.50 -2.71
N MET A 101 -3.96 15.04 -1.57
CA MET A 101 -3.15 14.39 -0.55
C MET A 101 -3.63 12.97 -0.34
N GLU A 102 -2.75 11.98 -0.54
CA GLU A 102 -3.05 10.58 -0.34
C GLU A 102 -2.37 10.05 0.93
N TYR A 103 -3.17 9.44 1.81
CA TYR A 103 -2.73 8.83 3.05
C TYR A 103 -2.71 7.31 2.92
N LEU A 104 -1.59 6.72 3.33
CA LEU A 104 -1.29 5.32 3.03
C LEU A 104 -1.01 4.46 4.27
N GLY A 105 -1.04 5.05 5.47
CA GLY A 105 -0.77 4.27 6.67
C GLY A 105 -0.51 5.08 7.93
N THR A 106 0.72 5.03 8.44
CA THR A 106 1.11 5.66 9.72
C THR A 106 1.02 7.18 9.72
N ASP A 107 0.84 7.79 8.60
CA ASP A 107 0.65 9.22 8.38
C ASP A 107 -0.73 9.74 8.79
N CYS A 108 -1.72 8.85 8.84
CA CYS A 108 -3.08 9.17 9.27
C CYS A 108 -3.65 8.20 10.31
N ASN A 109 -3.08 7.00 10.47
CA ASN A 109 -3.61 5.98 11.36
C ASN A 109 -3.35 6.31 12.83
N LEU A 110 -4.35 6.83 13.53
CA LEU A 110 -4.27 7.19 14.94
C LEU A 110 -4.35 5.99 15.90
N TRP A 111 -4.74 4.81 15.43
CA TRP A 111 -4.78 3.58 16.25
C TRP A 111 -3.40 2.97 16.49
N LEU A 112 -2.45 3.17 15.57
CA LEU A 112 -1.08 2.66 15.72
C LEU A 112 -0.32 3.20 16.93
N GLY A 113 -0.87 4.17 17.61
CA GLY A 113 -0.24 4.81 18.76
C GLY A 113 -0.59 4.22 20.11
N LEU A 114 -1.20 3.06 20.25
CA LEU A 114 -1.38 2.44 21.57
C LEU A 114 -0.03 2.13 22.23
N ASN A 115 1.00 1.80 21.43
CA ASN A 115 2.39 1.62 21.88
C ASN A 115 3.31 2.79 21.50
N GLY A 116 2.79 3.86 20.93
CA GLY A 116 3.52 5.10 20.68
C GLY A 116 4.59 5.05 19.57
N VAL A 117 4.74 3.97 18.82
CA VAL A 117 5.79 3.85 17.81
C VAL A 117 5.26 3.42 16.44
N ASP A 118 5.89 3.94 15.36
CA ASP A 118 5.63 3.51 13.99
C ASP A 118 6.38 2.19 13.66
N TRP A 119 6.21 1.71 12.42
CA TRP A 119 6.87 0.51 11.93
C TRP A 119 8.42 0.58 11.93
N ARG A 120 8.99 1.79 12.06
CA ARG A 120 10.43 2.03 12.22
C ARG A 120 10.85 2.13 13.68
N GLY A 121 9.93 1.92 14.64
CA GLY A 121 10.18 2.09 16.06
C GLY A 121 10.27 3.56 16.51
N ARG A 122 9.82 4.51 15.66
CA ARG A 122 9.85 5.94 16.01
C ARG A 122 8.58 6.33 16.74
N PHE A 123 8.71 7.20 17.74
CA PHE A 123 7.58 7.73 18.48
C PHE A 123 6.57 8.43 17.55
N VAL A 124 5.30 8.05 17.67
CA VAL A 124 4.18 8.62 16.92
C VAL A 124 3.49 9.68 17.74
N ASP A 125 3.71 10.93 17.39
CA ASP A 125 3.04 12.07 18.01
C ASP A 125 1.65 12.27 17.37
N ARG A 126 0.61 11.74 18.01
CA ARG A 126 -0.78 11.86 17.55
C ARG A 126 -1.25 13.29 17.41
N VAL A 127 -0.82 14.18 18.30
CA VAL A 127 -1.22 15.59 18.27
C VAL A 127 -0.67 16.25 17.00
N LYS A 128 0.57 15.94 16.64
CA LYS A 128 1.15 16.44 15.39
C LYS A 128 0.43 15.89 14.17
N ILE A 129 0.08 14.60 14.16
CA ILE A 129 -0.69 13.99 13.06
C ILE A 129 -2.03 14.69 12.93
N ILE A 130 -2.80 14.84 13.99
CA ILE A 130 -4.12 15.52 13.97
C ILE A 130 -4.00 16.96 13.47
N LYS A 131 -3.03 17.73 13.97
CA LYS A 131 -2.79 19.10 13.50
C LYS A 131 -2.46 19.14 11.99
N LYS A 132 -1.64 18.20 11.52
CA LYS A 132 -1.26 18.07 10.11
C LYS A 132 -2.47 17.71 9.24
N LEU A 133 -3.28 16.72 9.62
CA LEU A 133 -4.50 16.34 8.92
C LEU A 133 -5.48 17.51 8.82
N ARG A 134 -5.72 18.24 9.92
CA ARG A 134 -6.58 19.43 9.95
C ARG A 134 -6.07 20.55 9.05
N LEU A 135 -4.76 20.78 9.00
CA LEU A 135 -4.17 21.76 8.09
C LEU A 135 -4.38 21.35 6.63
N GLN A 136 -4.07 20.10 6.32
CA GLN A 136 -4.16 19.57 4.97
C GLN A 136 -5.61 19.48 4.47
N SER A 137 -6.58 19.18 5.35
CA SER A 137 -8.00 19.21 4.98
C SER A 137 -8.50 20.58 4.55
N LYS A 138 -7.91 21.65 5.10
CA LYS A 138 -8.26 23.05 4.75
C LYS A 138 -7.57 23.54 3.48
N LEU A 139 -6.40 22.99 3.15
CA LEU A 139 -5.54 23.52 2.08
C LEU A 139 -5.54 22.64 0.83
N CYS A 140 -5.72 21.31 0.96
CA CYS A 140 -5.83 20.42 -0.18
C CYS A 140 -7.25 20.41 -0.75
N HIS A 141 -7.37 20.23 -2.05
CA HIS A 141 -8.67 20.16 -2.74
C HIS A 141 -9.36 18.81 -2.53
N LYS A 142 -8.57 17.75 -2.42
CA LYS A 142 -9.08 16.39 -2.17
C LYS A 142 -8.12 15.60 -1.29
N GLN A 143 -8.69 14.76 -0.45
CA GLN A 143 -7.97 13.79 0.37
C GLN A 143 -8.32 12.39 -0.09
N LEU A 144 -7.30 11.55 -0.26
CA LEU A 144 -7.45 10.15 -0.65
C LEU A 144 -6.89 9.25 0.45
N VAL A 145 -7.47 8.07 0.56
CA VAL A 145 -7.02 7.02 1.48
C VAL A 145 -6.96 5.70 0.73
N CYS A 146 -5.96 4.86 1.01
CA CYS A 146 -5.80 3.59 0.30
C CYS A 146 -6.75 2.48 0.78
N ALA A 147 -7.47 2.69 1.88
CA ALA A 147 -8.37 1.70 2.46
C ALA A 147 -9.51 2.35 3.24
N PRO A 148 -10.71 1.72 3.29
CA PRO A 148 -11.88 2.25 4.00
C PRO A 148 -11.64 2.54 5.47
N LYS A 149 -10.80 1.76 6.15
CA LYS A 149 -10.49 1.96 7.58
C LYS A 149 -9.96 3.35 7.93
N TYR A 150 -9.45 4.10 6.96
CA TYR A 150 -8.90 5.43 7.19
C TYR A 150 -9.97 6.55 7.17
N TYR A 151 -11.22 6.25 6.80
CA TYR A 151 -12.33 7.20 6.89
C TYR A 151 -12.55 7.76 8.31
N GLU A 152 -12.23 6.98 9.33
CA GLU A 152 -12.34 7.44 10.72
C GLU A 152 -11.33 8.55 11.08
N PHE A 153 -10.28 8.72 10.29
CA PHE A 153 -9.18 9.64 10.60
C PHE A 153 -9.06 10.80 9.61
N VAL A 154 -9.62 10.61 8.41
CA VAL A 154 -9.48 11.57 7.31
C VAL A 154 -10.86 11.94 6.77
N ASP A 155 -11.39 13.03 7.29
CA ASP A 155 -12.71 13.55 6.92
C ASP A 155 -12.81 13.82 5.41
N ASN A 156 -13.99 13.54 4.82
CA ASN A 156 -14.29 13.80 3.41
C ASN A 156 -13.28 13.18 2.41
N SER A 157 -12.61 12.12 2.82
CA SER A 157 -11.70 11.40 1.94
C SER A 157 -12.45 10.49 0.94
N VAL A 158 -11.73 10.06 -0.09
CA VAL A 158 -12.19 9.08 -1.07
C VAL A 158 -11.21 7.92 -1.08
N VAL A 159 -11.70 6.68 -1.12
CA VAL A 159 -10.81 5.53 -1.26
C VAL A 159 -10.26 5.47 -2.68
N LEU A 160 -8.93 5.51 -2.76
CA LEU A 160 -8.17 5.15 -3.95
C LEU A 160 -7.40 3.87 -3.60
N PRO A 161 -7.82 2.69 -4.07
CA PRO A 161 -7.13 1.44 -3.76
C PRO A 161 -5.69 1.45 -4.28
N LEU A 162 -4.81 0.70 -3.62
CA LEU A 162 -3.45 0.48 -4.13
C LEU A 162 -3.52 -0.08 -5.55
N ALA A 163 -2.84 0.57 -6.49
CA ALA A 163 -2.80 0.12 -7.87
C ALA A 163 -1.78 -1.00 -8.06
N LEU A 164 -2.10 -1.96 -8.93
CA LEU A 164 -1.21 -3.02 -9.35
C LEU A 164 -1.24 -3.16 -10.89
N ASP A 165 -0.07 -3.23 -11.52
CA ASP A 165 0.01 -3.58 -12.94
C ASP A 165 -0.18 -5.09 -13.10
N LEU A 166 -1.39 -5.50 -13.45
CA LEU A 166 -1.76 -6.91 -13.54
C LEU A 166 -1.07 -7.66 -14.68
N SER A 167 -0.43 -6.96 -15.62
CA SER A 167 0.36 -7.61 -16.69
C SER A 167 1.56 -8.39 -16.13
N ASP A 168 2.03 -8.00 -14.94
CA ASP A 168 3.13 -8.66 -14.24
C ASP A 168 2.69 -9.84 -13.36
N TYR A 169 1.37 -10.11 -13.27
CA TYR A 169 0.76 -11.07 -12.35
C TYR A 169 -0.26 -11.96 -13.08
N GLU A 170 0.23 -12.97 -13.76
CA GLU A 170 -0.63 -13.98 -14.40
C GLU A 170 -1.25 -14.88 -13.35
N TYR A 171 -2.57 -15.15 -13.49
CA TYR A 171 -3.27 -16.10 -12.61
C TYR A 171 -2.62 -17.49 -12.70
N THR A 172 -2.33 -18.07 -11.57
CA THR A 172 -1.76 -19.41 -11.49
C THR A 172 -2.70 -20.26 -10.60
N PRO A 173 -3.26 -21.36 -11.08
CA PRO A 173 -4.06 -22.28 -10.24
C PRO A 173 -3.30 -22.70 -8.99
N LEU A 174 -4.04 -23.02 -7.92
CA LEU A 174 -3.40 -23.53 -6.72
C LEU A 174 -2.65 -24.83 -7.01
N PRO A 175 -1.47 -25.05 -6.42
CA PRO A 175 -0.76 -26.29 -6.55
C PRO A 175 -1.61 -27.46 -6.01
N ASN A 176 -1.80 -28.50 -6.81
CA ASN A 176 -2.48 -29.71 -6.34
C ASN A 176 -1.50 -30.59 -5.56
N LYS A 177 -1.27 -30.29 -4.29
CA LYS A 177 -0.32 -30.97 -3.40
C LYS A 177 -1.03 -31.57 -2.20
N PRO A 178 -0.57 -32.74 -1.72
CA PRO A 178 -1.13 -33.39 -0.52
C PRO A 178 -0.80 -32.63 0.77
N VAL A 179 0.20 -31.73 0.75
CA VAL A 179 0.67 -30.97 1.89
C VAL A 179 0.68 -29.50 1.55
N LEU A 180 -0.11 -28.71 2.28
CA LEU A 180 -0.23 -27.25 2.05
C LEU A 180 1.06 -26.52 2.39
N THR A 181 1.35 -25.48 1.62
CA THR A 181 2.49 -24.57 1.81
C THR A 181 1.99 -23.18 2.18
N PHE A 182 2.34 -22.73 3.39
CA PHE A 182 2.14 -21.37 3.86
C PHE A 182 3.40 -20.55 3.61
N VAL A 183 3.23 -19.35 3.02
CA VAL A 183 4.33 -18.43 2.76
C VAL A 183 4.07 -17.11 3.49
N HIS A 184 5.07 -16.62 4.23
CA HIS A 184 5.05 -15.33 4.93
C HIS A 184 6.25 -14.51 4.49
N CYS A 185 6.00 -13.26 4.02
CA CYS A 185 7.04 -12.40 3.46
C CYS A 185 7.09 -11.06 4.19
N PRO A 186 7.64 -11.01 5.42
CA PRO A 186 7.65 -9.80 6.21
C PRO A 186 8.82 -8.88 5.83
N THR A 187 8.55 -7.63 5.47
CA THR A 187 9.57 -6.57 5.41
C THR A 187 9.98 -6.09 6.81
N ASN A 188 9.07 -6.23 7.79
CA ASN A 188 9.31 -5.96 9.20
C ASN A 188 8.52 -6.98 10.03
N ARG A 189 9.22 -7.91 10.68
CA ARG A 189 8.64 -9.02 11.44
C ARG A 189 7.74 -8.54 12.59
N ALA A 190 8.20 -7.56 13.36
CA ALA A 190 7.45 -7.03 14.50
C ALA A 190 6.15 -6.33 14.06
N ALA A 191 6.21 -5.54 12.97
CA ALA A 191 5.05 -4.87 12.41
C ALA A 191 4.03 -5.85 11.83
N LYS A 192 4.49 -6.95 11.22
CA LYS A 192 3.64 -7.99 10.63
C LYS A 192 3.15 -9.02 11.64
N LYS A 193 3.63 -8.97 12.89
CA LYS A 193 3.32 -9.96 13.94
C LYS A 193 3.80 -11.38 13.61
N SER A 194 4.97 -11.50 12.98
CA SER A 194 5.54 -12.78 12.53
C SER A 194 5.70 -13.80 13.65
N ASP A 195 6.06 -13.37 14.85
CA ASP A 195 6.26 -14.27 15.99
C ASP A 195 4.97 -14.99 16.40
N TYR A 196 3.80 -14.33 16.29
CA TYR A 196 2.50 -14.97 16.56
C TYR A 196 2.15 -16.01 15.49
N ILE A 197 2.50 -15.74 14.22
CA ILE A 197 2.32 -16.71 13.12
C ILE A 197 3.17 -17.95 13.38
N GLU A 198 4.45 -17.78 13.69
CA GLU A 198 5.39 -18.87 13.92
C GLU A 198 5.04 -19.70 15.17
N GLN A 199 4.58 -19.04 16.25
CA GLN A 199 4.09 -19.74 17.45
C GLN A 199 2.86 -20.61 17.14
N ALA A 200 1.90 -20.09 16.36
CA ALA A 200 0.72 -20.83 15.95
C ALA A 200 1.09 -22.06 15.10
N LEU A 201 1.97 -21.88 14.12
CA LEU A 201 2.46 -22.96 13.26
C LEU A 201 3.24 -24.02 14.05
N GLN A 202 4.11 -23.60 14.97
CA GLN A 202 4.87 -24.52 15.82
C GLN A 202 3.94 -25.38 16.70
N LYS A 203 2.88 -24.76 17.25
CA LYS A 203 1.89 -25.48 18.05
C LYS A 203 1.17 -26.54 17.21
N LEU A 204 0.70 -26.19 16.01
CA LEU A 204 0.04 -27.12 15.10
C LEU A 204 0.96 -28.25 14.67
N HIS A 205 2.24 -27.96 14.42
CA HIS A 205 3.24 -29.00 14.12
C HIS A 205 3.40 -29.99 15.28
N ASN A 206 3.45 -29.52 16.52
CA ASN A 206 3.52 -30.34 17.73
C ASN A 206 2.26 -31.20 17.94
N GLU A 207 1.11 -30.73 17.44
CA GLU A 207 -0.16 -31.49 17.45
C GLU A 207 -0.27 -32.52 16.29
N GLY A 208 0.77 -32.62 15.43
CA GLY A 208 0.87 -33.61 14.37
C GLY A 208 0.35 -33.18 13.01
N TYR A 209 -0.04 -31.90 12.83
CA TYR A 209 -0.42 -31.38 11.53
C TYR A 209 0.76 -31.34 10.57
N ARG A 210 0.53 -31.70 9.29
CA ARG A 210 1.55 -31.72 8.24
C ARG A 210 1.31 -30.57 7.28
N PHE A 211 2.28 -29.64 7.18
CA PHE A 211 2.31 -28.53 6.26
C PHE A 211 3.75 -28.06 6.03
N ASN A 212 3.97 -27.27 4.98
CA ASN A 212 5.21 -26.56 4.76
C ASN A 212 5.05 -25.09 5.17
N TYR A 213 6.07 -24.51 5.76
CA TYR A 213 6.13 -23.09 6.06
C TYR A 213 7.41 -22.48 5.53
N LYS A 214 7.29 -21.33 4.85
CA LYS A 214 8.42 -20.51 4.39
C LYS A 214 8.28 -19.09 4.91
N CYS A 215 9.26 -18.64 5.67
CA CYS A 215 9.43 -17.21 5.99
C CYS A 215 10.49 -16.62 5.06
N VAL A 216 10.08 -15.77 4.13
CA VAL A 216 10.93 -15.24 3.05
C VAL A 216 11.29 -13.79 3.32
N THR A 217 12.58 -13.51 3.45
CA THR A 217 13.11 -12.16 3.69
C THR A 217 14.33 -11.91 2.81
N ASN A 218 14.64 -10.64 2.56
CA ASN A 218 15.84 -10.22 1.82
C ASN A 218 15.96 -10.81 0.40
N VAL A 219 14.83 -10.98 -0.28
CA VAL A 219 14.76 -11.45 -1.67
C VAL A 219 14.39 -10.31 -2.61
N THR A 220 14.70 -10.47 -3.88
CA THR A 220 14.25 -9.55 -4.93
C THR A 220 12.74 -9.68 -5.16
N HIS A 221 12.12 -8.66 -5.73
CA HIS A 221 10.68 -8.71 -6.04
C HIS A 221 10.32 -9.84 -7.03
N VAL A 222 11.23 -10.18 -7.94
CA VAL A 222 11.05 -11.32 -8.87
C VAL A 222 11.00 -12.64 -8.10
N GLN A 223 11.96 -12.86 -7.19
CA GLN A 223 11.97 -14.06 -6.34
C GLN A 223 10.75 -14.12 -5.43
N LEU A 224 10.31 -12.97 -4.90
CA LEU A 224 9.12 -12.88 -4.07
C LEU A 224 7.86 -13.34 -4.82
N LYS A 225 7.69 -12.96 -6.08
CA LYS A 225 6.58 -13.44 -6.92
C LYS A 225 6.60 -14.95 -7.12
N GLU A 226 7.77 -15.56 -7.30
CA GLU A 226 7.89 -17.02 -7.42
C GLU A 226 7.54 -17.73 -6.10
N GLU A 227 7.91 -17.16 -4.95
CA GLU A 227 7.48 -17.70 -3.66
C GLU A 227 5.96 -17.63 -3.49
N TYR A 228 5.30 -16.54 -3.89
CA TYR A 228 3.82 -16.47 -3.90
C TYR A 228 3.22 -17.55 -4.81
N LYS A 229 3.73 -17.74 -6.03
CA LYS A 229 3.23 -18.79 -6.94
C LYS A 229 3.37 -20.19 -6.36
N SER A 230 4.39 -20.44 -5.55
CA SER A 230 4.64 -21.74 -4.91
C SER A 230 3.74 -22.00 -3.69
N ALA A 231 3.08 -20.96 -3.16
CA ALA A 231 2.23 -21.03 -1.98
C ALA A 231 0.83 -21.59 -2.28
N ASP A 232 0.25 -22.29 -1.32
CA ASP A 232 -1.19 -22.56 -1.27
C ASP A 232 -1.93 -21.44 -0.53
N VAL A 233 -1.28 -20.84 0.48
CA VAL A 233 -1.80 -19.72 1.26
C VAL A 233 -0.66 -18.75 1.58
N VAL A 234 -0.91 -17.45 1.40
CA VAL A 234 0.02 -16.38 1.80
C VAL A 234 -0.46 -15.74 3.10
N ILE A 235 0.42 -15.63 4.09
CA ILE A 235 0.11 -14.93 5.34
C ILE A 235 0.74 -13.54 5.29
N ASP A 236 -0.09 -12.47 5.37
CA ASP A 236 0.42 -11.10 5.35
C ASP A 236 0.62 -10.56 6.79
N GLN A 237 -0.27 -9.77 7.33
CA GLN A 237 -0.11 -9.10 8.62
C GLN A 237 -1.35 -9.27 9.51
N LEU A 238 -1.13 -9.34 10.85
CA LEU A 238 -2.19 -9.68 11.80
C LEU A 238 -2.65 -8.50 12.67
N ASN A 239 -2.51 -7.27 12.20
CA ASN A 239 -2.73 -6.14 13.11
C ASN A 239 -3.50 -4.95 12.54
N THR A 240 -3.75 -4.87 11.24
CA THR A 240 -4.40 -3.65 10.72
C THR A 240 -5.29 -3.89 9.50
N TRP A 241 -4.72 -3.91 8.34
CA TRP A 241 -5.38 -4.02 7.03
C TRP A 241 -4.37 -4.59 6.04
N TYR A 242 -4.85 -5.19 4.99
CA TYR A 242 -3.99 -5.76 3.98
C TYR A 242 -3.15 -4.69 3.25
N GLY A 243 -1.99 -5.09 2.76
CA GLY A 243 -1.06 -4.24 2.01
C GLY A 243 -0.72 -4.80 0.63
N THR A 244 0.38 -4.32 0.05
CA THR A 244 0.84 -4.74 -1.29
C THR A 244 1.08 -6.24 -1.39
N VAL A 245 1.60 -6.88 -0.34
CA VAL A 245 1.79 -8.34 -0.28
C VAL A 245 0.48 -9.09 -0.56
N SER A 246 -0.59 -8.69 0.12
CA SER A 246 -1.91 -9.31 -0.09
C SER A 246 -2.44 -9.04 -1.50
N VAL A 247 -2.30 -7.81 -2.02
CA VAL A 247 -2.75 -7.45 -3.37
C VAL A 247 -2.02 -8.28 -4.44
N GLU A 248 -0.71 -8.41 -4.32
CA GLU A 248 0.14 -9.19 -5.23
C GLU A 248 -0.20 -10.70 -5.17
N ALA A 249 -0.36 -11.24 -3.95
CA ALA A 249 -0.75 -12.62 -3.76
C ALA A 249 -2.14 -12.92 -4.35
N MET A 250 -3.13 -12.07 -4.06
CA MET A 250 -4.48 -12.19 -4.63
C MET A 250 -4.47 -12.07 -6.15
N ALA A 251 -3.63 -11.21 -6.72
CA ALA A 251 -3.49 -11.07 -8.17
C ALA A 251 -2.96 -12.36 -8.83
N LEU A 252 -2.13 -13.14 -8.14
CA LEU A 252 -1.68 -14.46 -8.59
C LEU A 252 -2.69 -15.58 -8.28
N GLY A 253 -3.84 -15.26 -7.68
CA GLY A 253 -4.84 -16.23 -7.25
C GLY A 253 -4.46 -16.96 -5.96
N ARG A 254 -3.68 -16.36 -5.08
CA ARG A 254 -3.35 -16.97 -3.79
C ARG A 254 -4.35 -16.54 -2.72
N PRO A 255 -4.98 -17.49 -1.99
CA PRO A 255 -5.66 -17.20 -0.74
C PRO A 255 -4.75 -16.49 0.23
N VAL A 256 -5.27 -15.46 0.90
CA VAL A 256 -4.50 -14.63 1.83
C VAL A 256 -5.10 -14.68 3.22
N ILE A 257 -4.26 -14.93 4.23
CA ILE A 257 -4.58 -14.67 5.64
C ILE A 257 -4.06 -13.28 5.99
N CYS A 258 -4.96 -12.40 6.43
CA CYS A 258 -4.58 -11.05 6.87
C CYS A 258 -5.64 -10.48 7.80
N SER A 259 -5.24 -9.59 8.69
CA SER A 259 -6.20 -8.84 9.51
C SER A 259 -6.88 -7.74 8.71
N TYR A 260 -8.20 -7.63 8.86
CA TYR A 260 -8.98 -6.48 8.41
C TYR A 260 -10.19 -6.26 9.34
N TYR A 261 -10.84 -5.13 9.19
CA TYR A 261 -12.01 -4.75 10.01
C TYR A 261 -13.29 -4.88 9.18
N PRO A 262 -14.10 -5.95 9.33
CA PRO A 262 -15.29 -6.19 8.50
C PRO A 262 -16.28 -5.02 8.51
N HIS A 263 -16.45 -4.35 9.66
CA HIS A 263 -17.35 -3.20 9.81
C HIS A 263 -16.90 -1.96 9.02
N MET A 264 -15.67 -1.92 8.51
CA MET A 264 -15.17 -0.85 7.64
C MET A 264 -15.43 -1.10 6.16
N CYS A 265 -15.70 -2.35 5.80
CA CYS A 265 -15.86 -2.71 4.39
C CYS A 265 -17.11 -2.06 3.76
N HIS A 266 -18.16 -1.77 4.53
CA HIS A 266 -19.40 -1.15 4.04
C HIS A 266 -19.21 0.32 3.56
N TYR A 267 -18.13 0.98 3.89
CA TYR A 267 -17.86 2.34 3.40
C TYR A 267 -17.49 2.40 1.91
N ASP A 268 -17.24 1.25 1.27
CA ASP A 268 -16.93 1.19 -0.15
C ASP A 268 -17.33 -0.19 -0.69
N GLU A 269 -18.27 -0.23 -1.62
CA GLU A 269 -18.86 -1.45 -2.20
C GLU A 269 -17.85 -2.44 -2.78
N ARG A 270 -16.67 -1.95 -3.16
CA ARG A 270 -15.58 -2.80 -3.67
C ARG A 270 -15.04 -3.76 -2.62
N PHE A 271 -15.21 -3.44 -1.33
CA PHE A 271 -14.66 -4.18 -0.19
C PHE A 271 -15.73 -4.97 0.60
N GLU A 272 -17.01 -4.91 0.21
CA GLU A 272 -18.08 -5.64 0.90
C GLU A 272 -17.84 -7.14 0.96
N HIS A 273 -17.24 -7.70 -0.10
CA HIS A 273 -16.91 -9.12 -0.22
C HIS A 273 -15.42 -9.31 -0.41
N LEU A 274 -14.65 -9.01 0.65
CA LEU A 274 -13.21 -9.13 0.65
C LEU A 274 -12.79 -10.60 0.77
N PRO A 275 -12.13 -11.21 -0.25
CA PRO A 275 -11.77 -12.64 -0.26
C PRO A 275 -10.51 -12.93 0.57
N ILE A 276 -10.42 -12.33 1.74
CA ILE A 276 -9.30 -12.50 2.68
C ILE A 276 -9.79 -13.33 3.87
N ILE A 277 -9.04 -14.35 4.21
CA ILE A 277 -9.25 -15.13 5.43
C ILE A 277 -8.80 -14.24 6.61
N ASN A 278 -9.79 -13.69 7.33
CA ASN A 278 -9.52 -12.73 8.38
C ASN A 278 -8.90 -13.39 9.61
N ALA A 279 -7.71 -12.94 9.98
CA ALA A 279 -7.04 -13.40 11.20
C ALA A 279 -6.28 -12.25 11.89
N ASP A 280 -6.24 -12.32 13.20
CA ASP A 280 -5.44 -11.48 14.07
C ASP A 280 -4.54 -12.31 14.99
N ILE A 281 -3.84 -11.65 15.93
CA ILE A 281 -2.93 -12.34 16.86
C ILE A 281 -3.63 -13.28 17.83
N TYR A 282 -4.95 -13.16 18.03
CA TYR A 282 -5.72 -13.96 18.97
C TYR A 282 -6.31 -15.23 18.35
N ASN A 283 -6.57 -15.22 17.01
CA ASN A 283 -7.26 -16.31 16.34
C ASN A 283 -6.44 -17.02 15.25
N ILE A 284 -5.23 -16.55 14.92
CA ILE A 284 -4.39 -17.09 13.83
C ILE A 284 -4.19 -18.61 13.95
N TYR A 285 -4.00 -19.14 15.17
CA TYR A 285 -3.90 -20.58 15.39
C TYR A 285 -5.15 -21.34 14.91
N ASN A 286 -6.34 -20.89 15.31
CA ASN A 286 -7.60 -21.50 14.92
C ASN A 286 -7.84 -21.41 13.42
N VAL A 287 -7.53 -20.26 12.81
CA VAL A 287 -7.68 -20.02 11.36
C VAL A 287 -6.79 -20.98 10.57
N ILE A 288 -5.51 -21.13 10.92
CA ILE A 288 -4.62 -22.06 10.22
C ILE A 288 -5.09 -23.50 10.43
N LYS A 289 -5.50 -23.86 11.66
CA LYS A 289 -6.07 -25.17 11.96
C LYS A 289 -7.28 -25.49 11.10
N ASP A 290 -8.23 -24.57 11.00
CA ASP A 290 -9.44 -24.73 10.19
C ASP A 290 -9.13 -24.88 8.68
N ILE A 291 -8.07 -24.22 8.18
CA ILE A 291 -7.58 -24.43 6.81
C ILE A 291 -7.03 -25.86 6.65
N LEU A 292 -6.21 -26.32 7.60
CA LEU A 292 -5.63 -27.67 7.58
C LEU A 292 -6.68 -28.76 7.75
N ASP A 293 -7.75 -28.49 8.49
CA ASP A 293 -8.92 -29.36 8.65
C ASP A 293 -9.86 -29.36 7.43
N GLY A 294 -9.55 -28.58 6.37
CA GLY A 294 -10.33 -28.51 5.12
C GLY A 294 -11.64 -27.74 5.22
N LYS A 295 -11.81 -26.87 6.23
CA LYS A 295 -13.03 -26.07 6.41
C LYS A 295 -13.14 -24.87 5.45
N TYR A 296 -12.07 -24.52 4.75
CA TYR A 296 -12.04 -23.46 3.74
C TYR A 296 -11.92 -24.05 2.34
N ASP A 297 -12.77 -23.62 1.43
CA ASP A 297 -12.62 -23.90 0.00
C ASP A 297 -11.56 -22.97 -0.60
N LEU A 298 -10.29 -23.40 -0.54
CA LEU A 298 -9.17 -22.61 -1.03
C LEU A 298 -9.23 -22.36 -2.55
N GLN A 299 -9.83 -23.29 -3.33
CA GLN A 299 -9.98 -23.11 -4.78
C GLN A 299 -10.95 -21.97 -5.09
N LYS A 300 -12.09 -21.95 -4.41
CA LYS A 300 -13.06 -20.85 -4.51
C LYS A 300 -12.41 -19.52 -4.12
N ILE A 301 -11.73 -19.47 -2.95
CA ILE A 301 -11.05 -18.26 -2.47
C ILE A 301 -9.95 -17.81 -3.45
N SER A 302 -9.25 -18.73 -4.10
CA SER A 302 -8.25 -18.41 -5.13
C SER A 302 -8.84 -17.63 -6.31
N ILE A 303 -9.98 -18.09 -6.82
CA ILE A 303 -10.70 -17.44 -7.92
C ILE A 303 -11.20 -16.06 -7.48
N GLU A 304 -11.88 -15.99 -6.34
CA GLU A 304 -12.41 -14.74 -5.76
C GLU A 304 -11.28 -13.72 -5.48
N SER A 305 -10.11 -14.19 -5.02
CA SER A 305 -8.93 -13.36 -4.82
C SER A 305 -8.46 -12.69 -6.11
N ARG A 306 -8.40 -13.45 -7.20
CA ARG A 306 -8.05 -12.92 -8.53
C ARG A 306 -9.08 -11.91 -9.03
N GLU A 307 -10.34 -12.23 -8.93
CA GLU A 307 -11.44 -11.34 -9.34
C GLU A 307 -11.44 -10.04 -8.57
N PHE A 308 -11.23 -10.12 -7.26
CA PHE A 308 -11.09 -8.95 -6.41
C PHE A 308 -9.89 -8.07 -6.80
N ALA A 309 -8.72 -8.66 -7.04
CA ALA A 309 -7.53 -7.93 -7.49
C ALA A 309 -7.80 -7.20 -8.82
N ILE A 310 -8.48 -7.84 -9.76
CA ILE A 310 -8.89 -7.22 -11.04
C ILE A 310 -9.87 -6.06 -10.80
N LYS A 311 -10.89 -6.27 -9.99
CA LYS A 311 -11.95 -5.29 -9.72
C LYS A 311 -11.43 -4.06 -8.99
N ALA A 312 -10.65 -4.26 -7.92
CA ALA A 312 -10.28 -3.21 -6.98
C ALA A 312 -8.90 -2.60 -7.26
N HIS A 313 -7.93 -3.40 -7.73
CA HIS A 313 -6.51 -3.01 -7.74
C HIS A 313 -5.89 -2.88 -9.14
N ASN A 314 -6.66 -3.13 -10.22
CA ASN A 314 -6.15 -2.97 -11.58
C ASN A 314 -5.71 -1.52 -11.83
N LEU A 315 -4.45 -1.33 -12.24
CA LEU A 315 -3.87 -0.01 -12.51
C LEU A 315 -4.77 0.85 -13.41
N LYS A 316 -5.29 0.28 -14.49
CA LYS A 316 -6.15 1.03 -15.44
C LYS A 316 -7.43 1.54 -14.76
N SER A 317 -8.07 0.72 -13.91
CA SER A 317 -9.29 1.10 -13.19
C SER A 317 -9.01 2.18 -12.15
N VAL A 318 -7.91 2.03 -11.38
CA VAL A 318 -7.49 3.01 -10.37
C VAL A 318 -7.11 4.35 -11.03
N VAL A 319 -6.38 4.32 -12.15
CA VAL A 319 -6.02 5.52 -12.91
C VAL A 319 -7.25 6.22 -13.47
N ASN A 320 -8.23 5.49 -14.01
CA ASN A 320 -9.48 6.08 -14.49
C ASN A 320 -10.27 6.77 -13.36
N GLN A 321 -10.29 6.17 -12.16
CA GLN A 321 -10.86 6.83 -10.97
C GLN A 321 -10.08 8.10 -10.63
N LEU A 322 -8.75 8.03 -10.64
CA LEU A 322 -7.89 9.16 -10.32
C LEU A 322 -8.05 10.34 -11.30
N ILE A 323 -8.20 10.04 -12.60
CA ILE A 323 -8.48 11.07 -13.62
C ILE A 323 -9.79 11.78 -13.31
N LYS A 324 -10.88 11.04 -13.02
CA LYS A 324 -12.18 11.62 -12.65
C LYS A 324 -12.08 12.51 -11.40
N ILE A 325 -11.27 12.08 -10.42
CA ILE A 325 -11.00 12.89 -9.23
C ILE A 325 -10.31 14.20 -9.62
N TYR A 326 -9.28 14.16 -10.45
CA TYR A 326 -8.56 15.36 -10.87
C TYR A 326 -9.41 16.31 -11.72
N GLU A 327 -10.32 15.80 -12.53
CA GLU A 327 -11.25 16.59 -13.34
C GLU A 327 -12.33 17.27 -12.50
N SER A 328 -12.64 16.71 -11.33
CA SER A 328 -13.64 17.27 -10.41
C SER A 328 -13.09 18.36 -9.46
N LEU A 329 -11.79 18.66 -9.50
CA LEU A 329 -11.13 19.60 -8.57
C LEU A 329 -11.41 21.09 -8.85
#